data_ef2fcfaf3619175fda98e465e2003269
#
_entry.id   ef2fcfaf3619175fda98e465e2003269
#
_cell.length_a   1.000
_cell.length_b   1.000
_cell.length_c   1.000
_cell.angle_alpha   90.00
_cell.angle_beta   90.00
_cell.angle_gamma   90.00
#
_symmetry.space_group_name_H-M   'P 1'
#
loop_
_entity.id
_entity.type
_entity.pdbx_description
1 polymer ?
#
loop_
_entity_poly.entity_id
_entity_poly.type
_entity_poly.pdbx_seq_one_letter_code
_entity_poly.pdbx_strand_id
1 'polypeptide(L)'
;MCTYLKRIDLQALSAQTAAFSQASAPTYPRVLEPELRRTLGIDMSELRRADLPRFFRAAEQDRHFPADRLTDSFSETMRGLGIEVSNQCGVTFDIGARPNKSPRAFCAPVRVPGEVYLVVAPVGGWDDFVTLFHEGGHTEHAANTDPKLPFEFRCLGDNSISETYAFLMQHLVENPEWLARKLDLDDPTELVAHAKAQRLVYLRRYAGKLAYELELHGARPRGSKDDWGALARRYAELLGDAVKIPWPTETFLSDVDEGFYCACYLRAWALETHLRSHLRERFGPAWFESDEAGEVLRALWRDGQRLEAEELLEELTGERLDFGVVLADLGLS
;
A
#
# COMPACT_ATOMS: atom_id res chain seq x y z
N MET A 1 11.79 -2.24 22.34
CA MET A 1 10.47 -2.85 22.65
C MET A 1 9.74 -3.22 21.35
N CYS A 2 9.45 -2.28 20.45
CA CYS A 2 8.75 -2.60 19.19
C CYS A 2 9.47 -3.64 18.33
N THR A 3 10.80 -3.54 18.14
CA THR A 3 11.60 -4.54 17.45
C THR A 3 11.42 -5.95 18.04
N TYR A 4 11.40 -6.04 19.37
CA TYR A 4 11.21 -7.32 20.05
C TYR A 4 9.79 -7.87 19.91
N LEU A 5 8.78 -7.01 20.11
CA LEU A 5 7.37 -7.44 20.09
C LEU A 5 6.85 -7.74 18.68
N LYS A 6 7.32 -6.97 17.68
CA LYS A 6 6.91 -7.11 16.28
C LYS A 6 7.90 -7.89 15.43
N ARG A 7 9.04 -8.30 16.02
CA ARG A 7 10.12 -9.06 15.39
C ARG A 7 10.67 -8.40 14.09
N ILE A 8 10.51 -7.08 13.95
CA ILE A 8 10.99 -6.31 12.80
C ILE A 8 12.39 -5.77 13.10
N ASP A 9 13.37 -6.05 12.25
CA ASP A 9 14.67 -5.38 12.28
C ASP A 9 14.55 -3.96 11.68
N LEU A 10 14.11 -3.02 12.52
CA LEU A 10 13.92 -1.63 12.12
C LEU A 10 15.20 -0.95 11.62
N GLN A 11 16.38 -1.37 12.10
CA GLN A 11 17.66 -0.79 11.68
C GLN A 11 18.04 -1.29 10.29
N ALA A 12 17.92 -2.59 10.03
CA ALA A 12 18.13 -3.15 8.71
C ALA A 12 17.16 -2.55 7.68
N LEU A 13 15.87 -2.46 8.01
CA LEU A 13 14.87 -1.85 7.14
C LEU A 13 15.18 -0.37 6.85
N SER A 14 15.59 0.40 7.88
CA SER A 14 15.98 1.80 7.69
C SER A 14 17.21 1.93 6.79
N ALA A 15 18.17 1.04 6.89
CA ALA A 15 19.33 1.02 6.00
C ALA A 15 18.96 0.71 4.55
N GLN A 16 18.09 -0.28 4.33
CA GLN A 16 17.59 -0.65 2.99
C GLN A 16 16.79 0.49 2.36
N THR A 17 15.89 1.13 3.10
CA THR A 17 15.07 2.24 2.59
C THR A 17 15.87 3.53 2.38
N ALA A 18 16.93 3.75 3.15
CA ALA A 18 17.90 4.81 2.90
C ALA A 18 18.67 4.56 1.58
N ALA A 19 19.12 3.32 1.36
CA ALA A 19 19.76 2.91 0.10
C ALA A 19 18.81 3.09 -1.10
N PHE A 20 17.54 2.70 -0.97
CA PHE A 20 16.49 2.96 -1.96
C PHE A 20 16.34 4.46 -2.26
N SER A 21 16.26 5.30 -1.22
CA SER A 21 16.12 6.75 -1.37
C SER A 21 17.33 7.36 -2.08
N GLN A 22 18.52 6.87 -1.80
CA GLN A 22 19.76 7.30 -2.46
C GLN A 22 19.79 6.87 -3.94
N ALA A 23 19.52 5.61 -4.23
CA ALA A 23 19.54 5.05 -5.58
C ALA A 23 18.48 5.70 -6.49
N SER A 24 17.27 5.97 -5.95
CA SER A 24 16.19 6.63 -6.70
C SER A 24 16.37 8.13 -6.87
N ALA A 25 17.27 8.78 -6.12
CA ALA A 25 17.40 10.25 -6.10
C ALA A 25 17.68 10.91 -7.47
N PRO A 26 18.55 10.35 -8.35
CA PRO A 26 18.80 10.95 -9.66
C PRO A 26 17.61 10.84 -10.63
N THR A 27 16.78 9.81 -10.47
CA THR A 27 15.64 9.51 -11.36
C THR A 27 14.35 10.13 -10.85
N TYR A 28 14.25 10.37 -9.55
CA TYR A 28 13.06 10.89 -8.89
C TYR A 28 12.48 12.15 -9.56
N PRO A 29 13.24 13.22 -9.82
CA PRO A 29 12.70 14.39 -10.51
C PRO A 29 12.26 14.07 -11.94
N ARG A 30 12.95 13.17 -12.65
CA ARG A 30 12.63 12.79 -14.02
C ARG A 30 11.30 12.05 -14.14
N VAL A 31 10.93 11.29 -13.09
CA VAL A 31 9.65 10.57 -13.02
C VAL A 31 8.54 11.53 -12.57
N LEU A 32 8.81 12.37 -11.57
CA LEU A 32 7.78 13.18 -10.95
C LEU A 32 7.42 14.46 -11.76
N GLU A 33 8.40 15.14 -12.30
CA GLU A 33 8.19 16.48 -12.91
C GLU A 33 7.26 16.46 -14.13
N PRO A 34 7.33 15.50 -15.07
CA PRO A 34 6.35 15.41 -16.15
C PRO A 34 4.92 15.25 -15.63
N GLU A 35 4.72 14.47 -14.59
CA GLU A 35 3.41 14.23 -13.99
C GLU A 35 2.88 15.46 -13.24
N LEU A 36 3.74 16.21 -12.53
CA LEU A 36 3.35 17.47 -11.90
C LEU A 36 2.90 18.51 -12.93
N ARG A 37 3.63 18.64 -14.03
CA ARG A 37 3.25 19.56 -15.12
C ARG A 37 1.92 19.16 -15.74
N ARG A 38 1.71 17.85 -15.97
CA ARG A 38 0.48 17.32 -16.56
C ARG A 38 -0.73 17.50 -15.65
N THR A 39 -0.59 17.18 -14.35
CA THR A 39 -1.72 17.10 -13.40
C THR A 39 -1.98 18.40 -12.65
N LEU A 40 -0.92 19.14 -12.31
CA LEU A 40 -1.01 20.35 -11.50
C LEU A 40 -0.62 21.62 -12.25
N GLY A 41 0.08 21.50 -13.39
CA GLY A 41 0.59 22.64 -14.15
C GLY A 41 1.75 23.37 -13.47
N ILE A 42 2.51 22.69 -12.59
CA ILE A 42 3.62 23.27 -11.81
C ILE A 42 4.91 22.49 -12.01
N ASP A 43 6.04 23.14 -11.74
CA ASP A 43 7.35 22.53 -11.71
C ASP A 43 7.68 21.98 -10.32
N MET A 44 8.68 21.09 -10.24
CA MET A 44 9.14 20.48 -8.97
C MET A 44 9.54 21.54 -7.93
N SER A 45 10.10 22.67 -8.33
CA SER A 45 10.49 23.77 -7.44
C SER A 45 9.31 24.51 -6.79
N GLU A 46 8.14 24.45 -7.42
CA GLU A 46 6.91 25.08 -6.96
C GLU A 46 6.10 24.15 -6.06
N LEU A 47 6.34 22.83 -6.13
CA LEU A 47 5.61 21.82 -5.38
C LEU A 47 5.70 22.04 -3.87
N ARG A 48 4.56 21.98 -3.21
CA ARG A 48 4.43 22.07 -1.75
C ARG A 48 3.68 20.84 -1.22
N ARG A 49 3.86 20.54 0.06
CA ARG A 49 3.12 19.43 0.71
C ARG A 49 1.60 19.55 0.52
N ALA A 50 1.07 20.76 0.48
CA ALA A 50 -0.36 21.01 0.28
C ALA A 50 -0.88 20.60 -1.11
N ASP A 51 -0.02 20.46 -2.11
CA ASP A 51 -0.38 20.06 -3.46
C ASP A 51 -0.48 18.53 -3.61
N LEU A 52 0.18 17.77 -2.73
CA LEU A 52 0.23 16.31 -2.81
C LEU A 52 -1.16 15.65 -2.77
N PRO A 53 -2.14 16.06 -1.95
CA PRO A 53 -3.46 15.46 -1.98
C PRO A 53 -4.15 15.59 -3.35
N ARG A 54 -3.98 16.73 -4.03
CA ARG A 54 -4.51 16.93 -5.38
C ARG A 54 -3.75 16.09 -6.40
N PHE A 55 -2.43 16.00 -6.28
CA PHE A 55 -1.60 15.13 -7.11
C PHE A 55 -2.01 13.66 -6.96
N PHE A 56 -2.18 13.17 -5.73
CA PHE A 56 -2.57 11.79 -5.47
C PHE A 56 -4.00 11.47 -5.89
N ARG A 57 -4.89 12.46 -5.85
CA ARG A 57 -6.30 12.27 -6.27
C ARG A 57 -6.43 11.98 -7.76
N ALA A 58 -5.54 12.51 -8.60
CA ALA A 58 -5.49 12.29 -10.04
C ALA A 58 -6.86 12.34 -10.74
N ALA A 59 -7.62 13.39 -10.47
CA ALA A 59 -9.02 13.52 -10.92
C ALA A 59 -9.21 13.43 -12.45
N GLU A 60 -8.17 13.70 -13.22
CA GLU A 60 -8.17 13.53 -14.67
C GLU A 60 -8.25 12.07 -15.12
N GLN A 61 -7.91 11.11 -14.24
CA GLN A 61 -8.03 9.69 -14.52
C GLN A 61 -9.44 9.15 -14.26
N ASP A 62 -10.30 9.88 -13.56
CA ASP A 62 -11.65 9.42 -13.18
C ASP A 62 -12.50 8.99 -14.37
N ARG A 63 -12.29 9.57 -15.54
CA ARG A 63 -12.98 9.21 -16.79
C ARG A 63 -12.87 7.72 -17.15
N HIS A 64 -11.82 7.05 -16.68
CA HIS A 64 -11.57 5.63 -16.93
C HIS A 64 -12.13 4.72 -15.84
N PHE A 65 -12.64 5.29 -14.75
CA PHE A 65 -13.09 4.57 -13.55
C PHE A 65 -14.55 4.91 -13.19
N PRO A 66 -15.52 4.48 -14.00
CA PRO A 66 -16.92 4.81 -13.77
C PRO A 66 -17.47 4.10 -12.52
N ALA A 67 -18.35 4.79 -11.78
CA ALA A 67 -18.88 4.29 -10.51
C ALA A 67 -19.67 2.98 -10.62
N ASP A 68 -20.36 2.77 -11.74
CA ASP A 68 -21.13 1.56 -12.01
C ASP A 68 -20.27 0.33 -12.30
N ARG A 69 -18.97 0.51 -12.65
CA ARG A 69 -18.02 -0.59 -12.83
C ARG A 69 -17.25 -0.94 -11.54
N LEU A 70 -17.33 -0.12 -10.52
CA LEU A 70 -16.49 -0.25 -9.32
C LEU A 70 -16.60 -1.63 -8.66
N THR A 71 -17.81 -2.02 -8.28
CA THR A 71 -18.07 -3.30 -7.60
C THR A 71 -18.03 -4.50 -8.53
N ASP A 72 -18.45 -4.30 -9.77
CA ASP A 72 -18.46 -5.36 -10.78
C ASP A 72 -17.04 -5.76 -11.14
N SER A 73 -16.13 -4.80 -11.37
CA SER A 73 -14.73 -5.10 -11.69
C SER A 73 -14.01 -5.84 -10.56
N PHE A 74 -14.30 -5.51 -9.29
CA PHE A 74 -13.78 -6.26 -8.16
C PHE A 74 -14.32 -7.69 -8.14
N SER A 75 -15.63 -7.86 -8.26
CA SER A 75 -16.28 -9.18 -8.27
C SER A 75 -15.82 -10.05 -9.46
N GLU A 76 -15.66 -9.46 -10.63
CA GLU A 76 -15.11 -10.13 -11.82
C GLU A 76 -13.64 -10.54 -11.62
N THR A 77 -12.84 -9.72 -10.94
CA THR A 77 -11.44 -10.04 -10.63
C THR A 77 -11.37 -11.22 -9.65
N MET A 78 -12.19 -11.20 -8.59
CA MET A 78 -12.25 -12.32 -7.65
C MET A 78 -12.76 -13.61 -8.32
N ARG A 79 -13.76 -13.51 -9.21
CA ARG A 79 -14.24 -14.66 -9.98
C ARG A 79 -13.16 -15.22 -10.90
N GLY A 80 -12.31 -14.36 -11.49
CA GLY A 80 -11.13 -14.77 -12.26
C GLY A 80 -10.13 -15.58 -11.45
N LEU A 81 -10.07 -15.35 -10.13
CA LEU A 81 -9.30 -16.13 -9.16
C LEU A 81 -10.07 -17.32 -8.55
N GLY A 82 -11.22 -17.70 -9.15
CA GLY A 82 -12.07 -18.78 -8.63
C GLY A 82 -12.74 -18.45 -7.29
N ILE A 83 -12.93 -17.16 -6.97
CA ILE A 83 -13.56 -16.71 -5.73
C ILE A 83 -14.87 -16.02 -6.05
N GLU A 84 -15.98 -16.61 -5.60
CA GLU A 84 -17.30 -16.00 -5.77
C GLU A 84 -17.66 -15.22 -4.49
N VAL A 85 -17.39 -13.91 -4.51
CA VAL A 85 -17.53 -13.01 -3.35
C VAL A 85 -18.94 -12.98 -2.76
N SER A 86 -19.97 -13.16 -3.61
CA SER A 86 -21.37 -13.21 -3.17
C SER A 86 -21.71 -14.44 -2.33
N ASN A 87 -20.88 -15.49 -2.39
CA ASN A 87 -21.10 -16.77 -1.70
C ASN A 87 -20.23 -16.93 -0.45
N GLN A 88 -19.40 -15.93 -0.12
CA GLN A 88 -18.54 -15.99 1.05
C GLN A 88 -19.34 -15.84 2.35
N CYS A 89 -19.38 -16.90 3.15
CA CYS A 89 -20.01 -16.86 4.47
C CYS A 89 -19.24 -15.94 5.40
N GLY A 90 -19.94 -15.00 6.05
CA GLY A 90 -19.34 -14.06 7.00
C GLY A 90 -18.80 -12.79 6.38
N VAL A 91 -18.84 -12.62 5.07
CA VAL A 91 -18.49 -11.36 4.41
C VAL A 91 -19.75 -10.56 4.10
N THR A 92 -19.74 -9.29 4.44
CA THR A 92 -20.82 -8.34 4.13
C THR A 92 -20.27 -7.16 3.33
N PHE A 93 -20.76 -6.99 2.12
CA PHE A 93 -20.49 -5.80 1.31
C PHE A 93 -21.48 -4.71 1.68
N ASP A 94 -21.07 -3.74 2.47
CA ASP A 94 -21.84 -2.55 2.81
C ASP A 94 -21.57 -1.46 1.76
N ILE A 95 -22.29 -1.55 0.64
CA ILE A 95 -22.14 -0.67 -0.50
C ILE A 95 -23.34 0.27 -0.58
N GLY A 96 -23.11 1.51 -0.88
CA GLY A 96 -24.14 2.50 -1.08
C GLY A 96 -24.10 3.68 -0.13
N ALA A 97 -24.67 4.78 -0.58
CA ALA A 97 -24.73 6.01 0.18
C ALA A 97 -25.84 5.95 1.24
N ARG A 98 -25.53 6.42 2.46
CA ARG A 98 -26.50 6.69 3.52
C ARG A 98 -25.99 7.81 4.42
N PRO A 99 -26.87 8.52 5.13
CA PRO A 99 -26.45 9.52 6.10
C PRO A 99 -25.45 8.97 7.12
N ASN A 100 -24.43 9.74 7.43
CA ASN A 100 -23.37 9.41 8.41
C ASN A 100 -22.46 8.20 8.03
N LYS A 101 -22.51 7.70 6.81
CA LYS A 101 -21.54 6.73 6.34
C LYS A 101 -20.17 7.39 6.15
N SER A 102 -19.11 6.69 6.56
CA SER A 102 -17.74 7.15 6.27
C SER A 102 -17.55 7.36 4.76
N PRO A 103 -16.97 8.48 4.34
CA PRO A 103 -16.62 8.69 2.92
C PRO A 103 -15.43 7.84 2.48
N ARG A 104 -14.65 7.29 3.43
CA ARG A 104 -13.55 6.38 3.14
C ARG A 104 -14.04 4.96 3.19
N ALA A 105 -13.63 4.16 2.21
CA ALA A 105 -13.78 2.72 2.29
C ALA A 105 -12.89 2.17 3.41
N PHE A 106 -13.31 1.04 3.99
CA PHE A 106 -12.50 0.30 4.97
C PHE A 106 -12.99 -1.13 5.09
N CYS A 107 -12.07 -2.03 5.42
CA CYS A 107 -12.37 -3.37 5.89
C CYS A 107 -12.56 -3.35 7.42
N ALA A 108 -13.62 -3.98 7.91
CA ALA A 108 -13.87 -4.16 9.35
C ALA A 108 -13.92 -5.66 9.68
N PRO A 109 -12.80 -6.28 10.08
CA PRO A 109 -12.76 -7.69 10.48
C PRO A 109 -13.20 -7.83 11.94
N VAL A 110 -14.52 -7.85 12.17
CA VAL A 110 -15.10 -7.90 13.53
C VAL A 110 -14.83 -9.26 14.20
N ARG A 111 -14.95 -10.35 13.43
CA ARG A 111 -14.58 -11.71 13.85
C ARG A 111 -13.98 -12.47 12.67
N VAL A 112 -12.69 -12.64 12.67
CA VAL A 112 -11.96 -13.33 11.60
C VAL A 112 -12.09 -14.85 11.76
N PRO A 113 -12.58 -15.59 10.72
CA PRO A 113 -13.13 -15.12 9.44
C PRO A 113 -14.64 -14.88 9.43
N GLY A 114 -15.34 -15.11 10.54
CA GLY A 114 -16.80 -15.29 10.60
C GLY A 114 -17.64 -14.03 10.45
N GLU A 115 -17.05 -12.82 10.55
CA GLU A 115 -17.78 -11.56 10.43
C GLU A 115 -16.83 -10.45 9.95
N VAL A 116 -16.83 -10.20 8.65
CA VAL A 116 -15.97 -9.23 7.97
C VAL A 116 -16.84 -8.31 7.11
N TYR A 117 -16.67 -7.01 7.25
CA TYR A 117 -17.41 -6.01 6.48
C TYR A 117 -16.45 -5.28 5.54
N LEU A 118 -16.81 -5.21 4.26
CA LEU A 118 -16.21 -4.29 3.31
C LEU A 118 -17.16 -3.11 3.11
N VAL A 119 -16.78 -1.96 3.63
CA VAL A 119 -17.62 -0.75 3.63
C VAL A 119 -17.13 0.20 2.56
N VAL A 120 -17.99 0.54 1.61
CA VAL A 120 -17.68 1.44 0.48
C VAL A 120 -18.83 2.41 0.26
N ALA A 121 -18.52 3.68 0.07
CA ALA A 121 -19.47 4.71 -0.39
C ALA A 121 -19.04 5.15 -1.80
N PRO A 122 -19.44 4.42 -2.86
CA PRO A 122 -18.91 4.64 -4.20
C PRO A 122 -19.34 5.99 -4.76
N VAL A 123 -18.36 6.73 -5.24
CA VAL A 123 -18.54 7.99 -5.99
C VAL A 123 -18.06 7.80 -7.43
N GLY A 124 -17.16 6.85 -7.64
CA GLY A 124 -16.41 6.64 -8.87
C GLY A 124 -15.08 7.40 -8.87
N GLY A 125 -14.31 7.12 -9.89
CA GLY A 125 -12.97 7.69 -10.05
C GLY A 125 -11.88 6.75 -9.54
N TRP A 126 -10.64 7.07 -9.93
CA TRP A 126 -9.50 6.22 -9.65
C TRP A 126 -9.31 5.93 -8.15
N ASP A 127 -9.44 6.95 -7.29
CA ASP A 127 -9.26 6.83 -5.85
C ASP A 127 -10.21 5.79 -5.22
N ASP A 128 -11.46 5.72 -5.70
CA ASP A 128 -12.43 4.72 -5.24
C ASP A 128 -12.03 3.29 -5.64
N PHE A 129 -11.52 3.10 -6.86
CA PHE A 129 -11.04 1.79 -7.31
C PHE A 129 -9.80 1.36 -6.53
N VAL A 130 -8.82 2.25 -6.38
CA VAL A 130 -7.62 2.02 -5.55
C VAL A 130 -8.03 1.59 -4.14
N THR A 131 -8.94 2.34 -3.53
CA THR A 131 -9.36 2.08 -2.15
C THR A 131 -10.19 0.81 -2.03
N LEU A 132 -11.15 0.55 -2.95
CA LEU A 132 -11.93 -0.70 -2.93
C LEU A 132 -11.03 -1.93 -3.08
N PHE A 133 -10.09 -1.91 -3.99
CA PHE A 133 -9.19 -3.04 -4.20
C PHE A 133 -8.24 -3.25 -3.01
N HIS A 134 -7.74 -2.17 -2.40
CA HIS A 134 -6.96 -2.25 -1.18
C HIS A 134 -7.75 -2.89 -0.03
N GLU A 135 -8.92 -2.34 0.29
CA GLU A 135 -9.78 -2.86 1.36
C GLU A 135 -10.34 -4.25 1.04
N GLY A 136 -10.54 -4.52 -0.24
CA GLY A 136 -10.90 -5.85 -0.76
C GLY A 136 -9.80 -6.87 -0.47
N GLY A 137 -8.53 -6.52 -0.63
CA GLY A 137 -7.41 -7.39 -0.28
C GLY A 137 -7.39 -7.74 1.22
N HIS A 138 -7.63 -6.77 2.09
CA HIS A 138 -7.81 -7.04 3.53
C HIS A 138 -9.01 -7.93 3.80
N THR A 139 -10.12 -7.70 3.10
CA THR A 139 -11.35 -8.47 3.26
C THR A 139 -11.14 -9.93 2.88
N GLU A 140 -10.53 -10.19 1.73
CA GLU A 140 -10.26 -11.56 1.26
C GLU A 140 -9.28 -12.30 2.19
N HIS A 141 -8.24 -11.62 2.66
CA HIS A 141 -7.33 -12.18 3.65
C HIS A 141 -8.07 -12.58 4.93
N ALA A 142 -8.84 -11.66 5.52
CA ALA A 142 -9.59 -11.93 6.74
C ALA A 142 -10.64 -13.04 6.57
N ALA A 143 -11.38 -13.02 5.46
CA ALA A 143 -12.44 -13.99 5.17
C ALA A 143 -11.94 -15.42 4.93
N ASN A 144 -10.72 -15.56 4.42
CA ASN A 144 -10.11 -16.86 4.11
C ASN A 144 -9.14 -17.37 5.18
N THR A 145 -8.92 -16.62 6.26
CA THR A 145 -8.08 -17.05 7.40
C THR A 145 -8.67 -18.31 8.08
N ASP A 146 -7.84 -19.29 8.42
CA ASP A 146 -8.31 -20.51 9.07
C ASP A 146 -8.89 -20.18 10.47
N PRO A 147 -10.19 -20.47 10.72
CA PRO A 147 -10.83 -20.22 12.01
C PRO A 147 -10.22 -21.00 13.17
N LYS A 148 -9.43 -22.04 12.88
CA LYS A 148 -8.73 -22.86 13.90
C LYS A 148 -7.46 -22.22 14.41
N LEU A 149 -6.95 -21.19 13.74
CA LEU A 149 -5.78 -20.47 14.23
C LEU A 149 -6.09 -19.79 15.58
N PRO A 150 -5.12 -19.72 16.49
CA PRO A 150 -5.19 -18.88 17.67
C PRO A 150 -5.55 -17.43 17.33
N PHE A 151 -6.21 -16.74 18.24
CA PHE A 151 -6.69 -15.36 18.03
C PHE A 151 -5.55 -14.41 17.60
N GLU A 152 -4.38 -14.55 18.22
CA GLU A 152 -3.19 -13.76 17.93
C GLU A 152 -2.73 -13.88 16.47
N PHE A 153 -2.85 -15.06 15.86
CA PHE A 153 -2.49 -15.27 14.44
C PHE A 153 -3.58 -14.88 13.46
N ARG A 154 -4.80 -14.72 13.96
CA ARG A 154 -5.91 -14.21 13.13
C ARG A 154 -5.99 -12.68 13.11
N CYS A 155 -5.51 -12.00 14.17
CA CYS A 155 -5.80 -10.57 14.39
C CYS A 155 -4.65 -9.72 14.90
N LEU A 156 -3.57 -10.29 15.44
CA LEU A 156 -2.52 -9.55 16.16
C LEU A 156 -1.09 -9.85 15.69
N GLY A 157 -0.94 -10.55 14.58
CA GLY A 157 0.38 -10.89 14.03
C GLY A 157 1.04 -9.76 13.26
N ASP A 158 1.81 -10.10 12.23
CA ASP A 158 2.50 -9.12 11.40
C ASP A 158 1.54 -8.42 10.43
N ASN A 159 1.27 -7.15 10.67
CA ASN A 159 0.40 -6.36 9.79
C ASN A 159 0.97 -6.21 8.37
N SER A 160 2.29 -6.38 8.18
CA SER A 160 2.88 -6.35 6.82
C SER A 160 2.26 -7.41 5.91
N ILE A 161 1.82 -8.54 6.47
CA ILE A 161 1.14 -9.62 5.72
C ILE A 161 -0.20 -9.13 5.16
N SER A 162 -1.04 -8.54 6.01
CA SER A 162 -2.35 -8.04 5.57
C SER A 162 -2.21 -6.89 4.56
N GLU A 163 -1.26 -5.97 4.81
CA GLU A 163 -0.95 -4.87 3.90
C GLU A 163 -0.40 -5.37 2.54
N THR A 164 0.37 -6.48 2.55
CA THR A 164 0.86 -7.09 1.31
C THR A 164 -0.29 -7.52 0.41
N TYR A 165 -1.29 -8.19 0.97
CA TYR A 165 -2.45 -8.63 0.17
C TYR A 165 -3.32 -7.46 -0.26
N ALA A 166 -3.44 -6.43 0.56
CA ALA A 166 -4.11 -5.19 0.21
C ALA A 166 -3.41 -4.49 -0.98
N PHE A 167 -2.09 -4.32 -0.92
CA PHE A 167 -1.32 -3.75 -2.02
C PHE A 167 -1.34 -4.62 -3.28
N LEU A 168 -1.32 -5.95 -3.15
CA LEU A 168 -1.39 -6.86 -4.30
C LEU A 168 -2.68 -6.64 -5.10
N MET A 169 -3.82 -6.51 -4.42
CA MET A 169 -5.09 -6.19 -5.08
C MET A 169 -5.12 -4.74 -5.58
N GLN A 170 -4.68 -3.78 -4.78
CA GLN A 170 -4.60 -2.38 -5.17
C GLN A 170 -3.81 -2.17 -6.46
N HIS A 171 -2.66 -2.80 -6.61
CA HIS A 171 -1.81 -2.63 -7.78
C HIS A 171 -2.38 -3.23 -9.07
N LEU A 172 -3.47 -4.00 -9.01
CA LEU A 172 -4.21 -4.41 -10.20
C LEU A 172 -4.79 -3.22 -10.95
N VAL A 173 -5.27 -2.19 -10.24
CA VAL A 173 -5.83 -0.98 -10.89
C VAL A 173 -4.78 -0.10 -11.57
N GLU A 174 -3.51 -0.49 -11.48
CA GLU A 174 -2.38 0.10 -12.20
C GLU A 174 -1.79 -0.86 -13.25
N ASN A 175 -2.31 -2.09 -13.34
CA ASN A 175 -1.79 -3.13 -14.22
C ASN A 175 -2.40 -2.98 -15.62
N PRO A 176 -1.58 -2.83 -16.70
CA PRO A 176 -2.08 -2.67 -18.06
C PRO A 176 -3.02 -3.78 -18.53
N GLU A 177 -2.70 -5.05 -18.21
CA GLU A 177 -3.54 -6.19 -18.59
C GLU A 177 -4.90 -6.16 -17.88
N TRP A 178 -4.91 -5.77 -16.60
CA TRP A 178 -6.15 -5.64 -15.84
C TRP A 178 -7.00 -4.47 -16.36
N LEU A 179 -6.38 -3.32 -16.62
CA LEU A 179 -7.05 -2.13 -17.15
C LEU A 179 -7.69 -2.40 -18.51
N ALA A 180 -6.97 -3.08 -19.40
CA ALA A 180 -7.51 -3.47 -20.71
C ALA A 180 -8.68 -4.44 -20.58
N ARG A 181 -8.60 -5.46 -19.70
CA ARG A 181 -9.60 -6.53 -19.60
C ARG A 181 -10.84 -6.15 -18.78
N LYS A 182 -10.68 -5.30 -17.77
CA LYS A 182 -11.77 -4.96 -16.84
C LYS A 182 -12.40 -3.60 -17.09
N LEU A 183 -11.65 -2.68 -17.72
CA LEU A 183 -12.11 -1.29 -17.95
C LEU A 183 -12.02 -0.87 -19.43
N ASP A 184 -11.69 -1.80 -20.35
CA ASP A 184 -11.56 -1.52 -21.79
C ASP A 184 -10.58 -0.35 -22.07
N LEU A 185 -9.53 -0.20 -21.25
CA LEU A 185 -8.51 0.84 -21.39
C LEU A 185 -7.31 0.30 -22.18
N ASP A 186 -7.31 0.51 -23.48
CA ASP A 186 -6.26 0.00 -24.38
C ASP A 186 -4.91 0.73 -24.23
N ASP A 187 -4.93 2.02 -23.87
CA ASP A 187 -3.71 2.80 -23.62
C ASP A 187 -3.66 3.34 -22.19
N PRO A 188 -3.09 2.58 -21.25
CA PRO A 188 -2.94 2.98 -19.86
C PRO A 188 -1.67 3.78 -19.59
N THR A 189 -0.92 4.21 -20.58
CA THR A 189 0.44 4.79 -20.45
C THR A 189 0.48 5.97 -19.48
N GLU A 190 -0.44 6.91 -19.58
CA GLU A 190 -0.50 8.08 -18.68
C GLU A 190 -0.83 7.68 -17.24
N LEU A 191 -1.77 6.76 -17.08
CA LEU A 191 -2.18 6.27 -15.76
C LEU A 191 -1.04 5.53 -15.06
N VAL A 192 -0.39 4.62 -15.77
CA VAL A 192 0.74 3.84 -15.22
C VAL A 192 1.92 4.75 -14.87
N ALA A 193 2.21 5.76 -15.70
CA ALA A 193 3.25 6.75 -15.40
C ALA A 193 2.92 7.56 -14.14
N HIS A 194 1.67 7.99 -13.99
CA HIS A 194 1.20 8.71 -12.81
C HIS A 194 1.26 7.83 -11.54
N ALA A 195 0.75 6.59 -11.61
CA ALA A 195 0.79 5.63 -10.51
C ALA A 195 2.23 5.36 -10.04
N LYS A 196 3.15 5.19 -11.00
CA LYS A 196 4.58 5.04 -10.70
C LYS A 196 5.14 6.26 -9.96
N ALA A 197 4.81 7.48 -10.41
CA ALA A 197 5.24 8.71 -9.77
C ALA A 197 4.68 8.84 -8.34
N GLN A 198 3.40 8.54 -8.14
CA GLN A 198 2.77 8.51 -6.82
C GLN A 198 3.46 7.50 -5.89
N ARG A 199 3.63 6.25 -6.34
CA ARG A 199 4.27 5.19 -5.56
C ARG A 199 5.67 5.60 -5.14
N LEU A 200 6.43 6.22 -6.02
CA LEU A 200 7.77 6.70 -5.71
C LEU A 200 7.78 7.82 -4.65
N VAL A 201 6.81 8.74 -4.69
CA VAL A 201 6.64 9.76 -3.63
C VAL A 201 6.30 9.10 -2.29
N TYR A 202 5.36 8.14 -2.28
CA TYR A 202 4.98 7.43 -1.05
C TYR A 202 6.17 6.67 -0.45
N LEU A 203 6.86 5.86 -1.23
CA LEU A 203 8.00 5.06 -0.78
C LEU A 203 9.09 5.93 -0.16
N ARG A 204 9.45 7.02 -0.83
CA ARG A 204 10.45 7.97 -0.32
C ARG A 204 9.97 8.67 0.96
N ARG A 205 8.70 9.09 0.99
CA ARG A 205 8.10 9.69 2.19
C ARG A 205 8.13 8.72 3.37
N TYR A 206 7.75 7.46 3.17
CA TYR A 206 7.74 6.45 4.23
C TYR A 206 9.16 6.08 4.69
N ALA A 207 10.14 6.06 3.80
CA ALA A 207 11.54 5.92 4.17
C ALA A 207 12.02 7.08 5.08
N GLY A 208 11.70 8.33 4.73
CA GLY A 208 11.97 9.50 5.57
C GLY A 208 11.22 9.46 6.89
N LYS A 209 9.98 9.00 6.89
CA LYS A 209 9.14 8.84 8.08
C LYS A 209 9.73 7.80 9.05
N LEU A 210 10.15 6.64 8.55
CA LEU A 210 10.80 5.62 9.37
C LEU A 210 12.08 6.17 10.02
N ALA A 211 12.91 6.87 9.25
CA ALA A 211 14.12 7.49 9.80
C ALA A 211 13.79 8.50 10.92
N TYR A 212 12.76 9.33 10.72
CA TYR A 212 12.29 10.25 11.73
C TYR A 212 11.74 9.56 12.98
N GLU A 213 10.88 8.56 12.83
CA GLU A 213 10.29 7.84 13.97
C GLU A 213 11.36 7.12 14.80
N LEU A 214 12.40 6.58 14.17
CA LEU A 214 13.54 6.01 14.88
C LEU A 214 14.30 7.07 15.70
N GLU A 215 14.51 8.26 15.15
CA GLU A 215 15.13 9.37 15.89
C GLU A 215 14.21 9.86 17.03
N LEU A 216 12.92 10.06 16.78
CA LEU A 216 11.94 10.49 17.77
C LEU A 216 11.86 9.53 18.97
N HIS A 217 11.76 8.24 18.72
CA HIS A 217 11.67 7.23 19.78
C HIS A 217 13.01 6.94 20.46
N GLY A 218 14.12 7.23 19.79
CA GLY A 218 15.47 7.21 20.39
C GLY A 218 15.81 8.45 21.22
N ALA A 219 15.15 9.57 20.93
CA ALA A 219 15.34 10.82 21.66
C ALA A 219 14.83 10.69 23.10
N ARG A 220 15.52 11.43 24.00
CA ARG A 220 15.07 11.60 25.39
C ARG A 220 14.85 13.09 25.64
N PRO A 221 13.77 13.68 25.09
CA PRO A 221 13.52 15.10 25.31
C PRO A 221 13.38 15.36 26.81
N ARG A 222 14.11 16.33 27.29
CA ARG A 222 14.07 16.74 28.71
C ARG A 222 12.90 17.66 29.03
N GLY A 223 11.98 17.80 28.04
CA GLY A 223 10.74 18.58 28.15
C GLY A 223 10.94 20.09 27.91
N SER A 224 12.09 20.53 27.44
CA SER A 224 12.28 21.92 27.04
C SER A 224 11.62 22.19 25.68
N LYS A 225 11.22 23.47 25.46
CA LYS A 225 10.69 23.88 24.14
C LYS A 225 11.76 23.74 23.04
N ASP A 226 13.03 23.88 23.39
CA ASP A 226 14.14 23.76 22.44
C ASP A 226 14.33 22.32 21.96
N ASP A 227 14.14 21.33 22.84
CA ASP A 227 14.21 19.91 22.48
C ASP A 227 13.10 19.53 21.46
N TRP A 228 11.87 19.97 21.69
CA TRP A 228 10.76 19.73 20.78
C TRP A 228 10.92 20.49 19.47
N GLY A 229 11.41 21.73 19.52
CA GLY A 229 11.71 22.52 18.33
C GLY A 229 12.82 21.89 17.47
N ALA A 230 13.82 21.26 18.09
CA ALA A 230 14.85 20.52 17.36
C ALA A 230 14.26 19.28 16.64
N LEU A 231 13.41 18.51 17.30
CA LEU A 231 12.73 17.37 16.69
C LEU A 231 11.80 17.78 15.54
N ALA A 232 11.06 18.89 15.69
CA ALA A 232 10.21 19.41 14.62
C ALA A 232 11.03 19.82 13.37
N ARG A 233 12.18 20.48 13.57
CA ARG A 233 13.11 20.80 12.46
C ARG A 233 13.65 19.52 11.83
N ARG A 234 14.06 18.55 12.64
CA ARG A 234 14.60 17.28 12.15
C ARG A 234 13.59 16.50 11.33
N TYR A 235 12.31 16.49 11.74
CA TYR A 235 11.21 15.96 10.97
C TYR A 235 11.11 16.61 9.59
N ALA A 236 11.09 17.94 9.55
CA ALA A 236 10.98 18.67 8.29
C ALA A 236 12.18 18.44 7.37
N GLU A 237 13.40 18.31 7.92
CA GLU A 237 14.61 17.97 7.17
C GLU A 237 14.50 16.57 6.55
N LEU A 238 14.22 15.53 7.36
CA LEU A 238 14.19 14.15 6.90
C LEU A 238 13.11 13.91 5.83
N LEU A 239 11.89 14.41 6.06
CA LEU A 239 10.81 14.27 5.08
C LEU A 239 11.08 15.14 3.84
N GLY A 240 11.54 16.37 4.03
CA GLY A 240 11.88 17.28 2.93
C GLY A 240 13.00 16.72 2.04
N ASP A 241 14.04 16.16 2.63
CA ASP A 241 15.12 15.49 1.88
C ASP A 241 14.65 14.23 1.16
N ALA A 242 13.76 13.48 1.78
CA ALA A 242 13.22 12.28 1.18
C ALA A 242 12.42 12.59 -0.09
N VAL A 243 11.49 13.55 -0.04
CA VAL A 243 10.59 13.87 -1.17
C VAL A 243 11.01 15.09 -1.99
N LYS A 244 12.12 15.73 -1.63
CA LYS A 244 12.69 16.90 -2.32
C LYS A 244 11.75 18.12 -2.43
N ILE A 245 10.90 18.30 -1.40
CA ILE A 245 10.01 19.46 -1.28
C ILE A 245 10.08 20.04 0.14
N PRO A 246 9.85 21.35 0.34
CA PRO A 246 9.77 21.91 1.69
C PRO A 246 8.69 21.20 2.51
N TRP A 247 9.08 20.71 3.71
CA TRP A 247 8.16 19.98 4.57
C TRP A 247 7.89 20.79 5.85
N PRO A 248 6.61 20.88 6.30
CA PRO A 248 6.24 21.69 7.46
C PRO A 248 6.70 21.04 8.76
N THR A 249 7.02 21.85 9.76
CA THR A 249 7.42 21.39 11.09
C THR A 249 6.23 21.03 11.99
N GLU A 250 5.03 21.55 11.69
CA GLU A 250 3.86 21.56 12.57
C GLU A 250 3.26 20.18 12.79
N THR A 251 3.50 19.26 11.86
CA THR A 251 2.91 17.90 11.92
C THR A 251 3.84 16.84 12.50
N PHE A 252 4.96 17.23 13.11
CA PHE A 252 6.02 16.33 13.57
C PHE A 252 5.58 15.28 14.61
N LEU A 253 4.51 15.53 15.37
CA LEU A 253 3.91 14.55 16.28
C LEU A 253 2.63 13.90 15.74
N SER A 254 1.90 14.60 14.87
CA SER A 254 0.65 14.05 14.31
C SER A 254 0.87 13.16 13.08
N ASP A 255 2.06 13.22 12.47
CA ASP A 255 2.47 12.33 11.36
C ASP A 255 3.35 11.17 11.87
N VAL A 256 3.06 10.67 13.07
CA VAL A 256 3.74 9.52 13.68
C VAL A 256 2.78 8.35 13.75
N ASP A 257 3.24 7.19 13.33
CA ASP A 257 2.44 5.97 13.37
C ASP A 257 2.59 5.27 14.73
N GLU A 258 1.51 4.69 15.21
CA GLU A 258 1.56 3.85 16.39
C GLU A 258 2.42 2.61 16.12
N GLY A 259 3.43 2.39 16.99
CA GLY A 259 4.26 1.20 16.96
C GLY A 259 5.05 1.01 15.66
N PHE A 260 5.49 2.07 15.00
CA PHE A 260 6.19 2.01 13.72
C PHE A 260 5.37 1.36 12.59
N TYR A 261 4.09 1.68 12.47
CA TYR A 261 3.26 1.09 11.42
C TYR A 261 3.79 1.40 10.00
N CYS A 262 4.51 2.51 9.83
CA CYS A 262 5.23 2.82 8.60
C CYS A 262 6.20 1.70 8.17
N ALA A 263 6.80 0.97 9.11
CA ALA A 263 7.66 -0.18 8.81
C ALA A 263 6.86 -1.36 8.24
N CYS A 264 5.60 -1.55 8.69
CA CYS A 264 4.73 -2.56 8.12
C CYS A 264 4.41 -2.27 6.65
N TYR A 265 4.08 -1.02 6.31
CA TYR A 265 3.87 -0.61 4.91
C TYR A 265 5.11 -0.83 4.03
N LEU A 266 6.30 -0.41 4.51
CA LEU A 266 7.53 -0.58 3.74
C LEU A 266 7.83 -2.06 3.46
N ARG A 267 7.69 -2.93 4.47
CA ARG A 267 7.87 -4.39 4.30
C ARG A 267 6.80 -4.98 3.38
N ALA A 268 5.55 -4.51 3.50
CA ALA A 268 4.45 -4.93 2.64
C ALA A 268 4.69 -4.60 1.17
N TRP A 269 5.21 -3.41 0.83
CA TRP A 269 5.56 -3.07 -0.55
C TRP A 269 6.65 -3.98 -1.12
N ALA A 270 7.67 -4.31 -0.33
CA ALA A 270 8.72 -5.24 -0.77
C ALA A 270 8.15 -6.65 -0.97
N LEU A 271 7.40 -7.17 0.00
CA LEU A 271 6.79 -8.50 -0.07
C LEU A 271 5.76 -8.60 -1.21
N GLU A 272 4.92 -7.56 -1.41
CA GLU A 272 3.98 -7.50 -2.53
C GLU A 272 4.70 -7.59 -3.88
N THR A 273 5.81 -6.86 -4.03
CA THR A 273 6.58 -6.88 -5.27
C THR A 273 7.13 -8.29 -5.58
N HIS A 274 7.65 -8.99 -4.57
CA HIS A 274 8.07 -10.39 -4.71
C HIS A 274 6.88 -11.32 -5.02
N LEU A 275 5.79 -11.21 -4.27
CA LEU A 275 4.61 -12.05 -4.47
C LEU A 275 3.98 -11.85 -5.86
N ARG A 276 3.84 -10.60 -6.29
CA ARG A 276 3.32 -10.27 -7.63
C ARG A 276 4.24 -10.80 -8.74
N SER A 277 5.56 -10.70 -8.57
CA SER A 277 6.52 -11.27 -9.51
C SER A 277 6.38 -12.79 -9.59
N HIS A 278 6.31 -13.49 -8.44
CA HIS A 278 6.08 -14.92 -8.37
C HIS A 278 4.78 -15.35 -9.07
N LEU A 279 3.67 -14.63 -8.84
CA LEU A 279 2.40 -14.92 -9.51
C LEU A 279 2.49 -14.71 -11.03
N ARG A 280 3.14 -13.63 -11.48
CA ARG A 280 3.34 -13.35 -12.90
C ARG A 280 4.23 -14.35 -13.60
N GLU A 281 5.30 -14.79 -12.97
CA GLU A 281 6.20 -15.81 -13.51
C GLU A 281 5.51 -17.17 -13.67
N ARG A 282 4.67 -17.51 -12.70
CA ARG A 282 4.01 -18.83 -12.68
C ARG A 282 2.75 -18.89 -13.53
N PHE A 283 1.94 -17.81 -13.54
CA PHE A 283 0.61 -17.80 -14.17
C PHE A 283 0.47 -16.77 -15.30
N GLY A 284 1.54 -16.05 -15.62
CA GLY A 284 1.54 -15.02 -16.66
C GLY A 284 1.05 -13.65 -16.20
N PRO A 285 1.05 -12.65 -17.11
CA PRO A 285 0.71 -11.26 -16.78
C PRO A 285 -0.75 -11.07 -16.35
N ALA A 286 -1.65 -11.96 -16.75
CA ALA A 286 -3.07 -11.97 -16.37
C ALA A 286 -3.35 -13.00 -15.24
N TRP A 287 -2.42 -13.19 -14.29
CA TRP A 287 -2.55 -14.12 -13.17
C TRP A 287 -3.86 -13.99 -12.39
N PHE A 288 -4.45 -12.81 -12.37
CA PHE A 288 -5.76 -12.51 -11.74
C PHE A 288 -6.96 -13.15 -12.44
N GLU A 289 -6.75 -13.87 -13.54
CA GLU A 289 -7.75 -14.68 -14.24
C GLU A 289 -7.43 -16.19 -14.18
N SER A 290 -6.58 -16.61 -13.24
CA SER A 290 -6.21 -18.00 -13.02
C SER A 290 -6.79 -18.53 -11.72
N ASP A 291 -7.61 -19.59 -11.80
CA ASP A 291 -8.13 -20.32 -10.63
C ASP A 291 -6.96 -20.85 -9.77
N GLU A 292 -5.88 -21.32 -10.40
CA GLU A 292 -4.70 -21.84 -9.71
C GLU A 292 -3.96 -20.74 -8.94
N ALA A 293 -3.89 -19.52 -9.49
CA ALA A 293 -3.34 -18.38 -8.75
C ALA A 293 -4.22 -18.05 -7.53
N GLY A 294 -5.54 -18.13 -7.70
CA GLY A 294 -6.48 -18.00 -6.58
C GLY A 294 -6.33 -19.08 -5.52
N GLU A 295 -6.00 -20.33 -5.90
CA GLU A 295 -5.70 -21.40 -4.93
C GLU A 295 -4.44 -21.09 -4.13
N VAL A 296 -3.38 -20.56 -4.78
CA VAL A 296 -2.17 -20.11 -4.10
C VAL A 296 -2.51 -19.00 -3.09
N LEU A 297 -3.25 -17.99 -3.52
CA LEU A 297 -3.64 -16.89 -2.62
C LEU A 297 -4.47 -17.38 -1.45
N ARG A 298 -5.47 -18.23 -1.65
CA ARG A 298 -6.28 -18.82 -0.57
C ARG A 298 -5.44 -19.64 0.39
N ALA A 299 -4.43 -20.35 -0.10
CA ALA A 299 -3.50 -21.09 0.75
C ALA A 299 -2.69 -20.15 1.65
N LEU A 300 -2.20 -19.04 1.09
CA LEU A 300 -1.47 -18.01 1.85
C LEU A 300 -2.38 -17.31 2.88
N TRP A 301 -3.59 -16.94 2.49
CA TRP A 301 -4.55 -16.27 3.39
C TRP A 301 -4.99 -17.14 4.58
N ARG A 302 -5.03 -18.47 4.40
CA ARG A 302 -5.35 -19.40 5.50
C ARG A 302 -4.41 -19.29 6.69
N ASP A 303 -3.16 -18.94 6.44
CA ASP A 303 -2.16 -18.76 7.50
C ASP A 303 -2.40 -17.49 8.35
N GLY A 304 -3.32 -16.63 7.94
CA GLY A 304 -3.61 -15.37 8.63
C GLY A 304 -2.34 -14.52 8.73
N GLN A 305 -2.01 -14.12 9.96
CA GLN A 305 -0.79 -13.35 10.29
C GLN A 305 0.19 -14.20 11.12
N ARG A 306 0.22 -15.52 10.90
CA ARG A 306 1.08 -16.45 11.67
C ARG A 306 2.55 -16.28 11.32
N LEU A 307 2.84 -16.11 10.05
CA LEU A 307 4.19 -15.87 9.54
C LEU A 307 4.52 -14.38 9.57
N GLU A 308 5.78 -14.06 9.70
CA GLU A 308 6.31 -12.74 9.42
C GLU A 308 6.58 -12.57 7.93
N ALA A 309 6.71 -11.33 7.46
CA ALA A 309 6.90 -11.06 6.04
C ALA A 309 8.13 -11.78 5.47
N GLU A 310 9.22 -11.84 6.23
CA GLU A 310 10.46 -12.53 5.87
C GLU A 310 10.26 -14.04 5.79
N GLU A 311 9.56 -14.63 6.77
CA GLU A 311 9.26 -16.06 6.85
C GLU A 311 8.35 -16.48 5.68
N LEU A 312 7.31 -15.69 5.39
CA LEU A 312 6.40 -15.97 4.27
C LEU A 312 7.13 -15.97 2.93
N LEU A 313 8.00 -14.99 2.68
CA LEU A 313 8.75 -14.94 1.44
C LEU A 313 9.74 -16.11 1.31
N GLU A 314 10.45 -16.45 2.40
CA GLU A 314 11.37 -17.58 2.41
C GLU A 314 10.65 -18.91 2.15
N GLU A 315 9.47 -19.13 2.74
CA GLU A 315 8.64 -20.31 2.47
C GLU A 315 8.12 -20.35 1.02
N LEU A 316 7.77 -19.21 0.45
CA LEU A 316 7.17 -19.11 -0.89
C LEU A 316 8.21 -19.27 -2.02
N THR A 317 9.36 -18.61 -1.88
CA THR A 317 10.35 -18.46 -2.98
C THR A 317 11.76 -18.93 -2.62
N GLY A 318 12.08 -19.11 -1.34
CA GLY A 318 13.42 -19.31 -0.85
C GLY A 318 14.29 -18.05 -0.82
N GLU A 319 13.70 -16.89 -1.12
CA GLU A 319 14.39 -15.59 -1.17
C GLU A 319 14.30 -14.86 0.17
N ARG A 320 15.15 -13.84 0.32
CA ARG A 320 15.09 -12.92 1.46
C ARG A 320 14.35 -11.65 1.09
N LEU A 321 13.61 -11.10 2.04
CA LEU A 321 12.94 -9.81 1.86
C LEU A 321 13.98 -8.71 1.67
N ASP A 322 14.00 -8.12 0.49
CA ASP A 322 14.91 -7.04 0.12
C ASP A 322 14.10 -5.87 -0.50
N PHE A 323 14.29 -4.68 0.06
CA PHE A 323 13.62 -3.48 -0.44
C PHE A 323 14.17 -3.02 -1.81
N GLY A 324 15.33 -3.52 -2.24
CA GLY A 324 15.93 -3.25 -3.55
C GLY A 324 15.07 -3.75 -4.73
N VAL A 325 14.26 -4.81 -4.52
CA VAL A 325 13.33 -5.32 -5.54
C VAL A 325 12.37 -4.25 -6.05
N VAL A 326 12.00 -3.30 -5.18
CA VAL A 326 11.08 -2.20 -5.50
C VAL A 326 11.71 -1.21 -6.50
N LEU A 327 13.04 -1.04 -6.49
CA LEU A 327 13.73 -0.23 -7.51
C LEU A 327 13.61 -0.85 -8.89
N ALA A 328 13.80 -2.18 -8.98
CA ALA A 328 13.69 -2.91 -10.23
C ALA A 328 12.25 -2.85 -10.79
N ASP A 329 11.24 -3.06 -9.93
CA ASP A 329 9.82 -2.98 -10.28
C ASP A 329 9.44 -1.59 -10.81
N LEU A 330 9.98 -0.55 -10.22
CA LEU A 330 9.81 0.82 -10.70
C LEU A 330 10.67 1.14 -11.95
N GLY A 331 11.50 0.21 -12.44
CA GLY A 331 12.41 0.46 -13.57
C GLY A 331 13.41 1.58 -13.28
N LEU A 332 13.94 1.62 -12.06
CA LEU A 332 14.90 2.63 -11.57
C LEU A 332 16.28 2.04 -11.26
N SER A 333 16.46 0.74 -11.51
CA SER A 333 17.73 0.03 -11.33
C SER A 333 18.70 0.28 -12.49
#